data_64632c2052df5deba2201a4598e51474
#
_entry.id   64632c2052df5deba2201a4598e51474
#
_cell.length_a   1.000
_cell.length_b   1.000
_cell.length_c   1.000
_cell.angle_alpha   90.00
_cell.angle_beta   90.00
_cell.angle_gamma   90.00
#
_symmetry.space_group_name_H-M   'P 1'
#
loop_
_entity.id
_entity.type
_entity.pdbx_description
1 polymer ?
#
loop_
_entity_poly.entity_id
_entity_poly.type
_entity_poly.pdbx_seq_one_letter_code
_entity_poly.pdbx_strand_id
1 'polypeptide(L)'
;MINVSNLSLRYGKRVLFEDVNLKFTPGNCYGIIGANGAGKSTFLKIISGEVDPSTGSVSFTPGERMSVLNQNHYAFDEFPVIQTVMMGNQELFKVMKEKDEIYMKDPFTDADGERAGELESLFAEMDGWNAESNAATLLSNLGIKEDLHYKQVKELDGNEKVRVLLAQALFGNPDILILDEPTNDLDINTIAWLEDFLASYEAIVLVVSHDRHFLDAVCTHIVDIDFSKMSIYSGNYTFWYESSQLALKQRADQNKKMEDKVKELQEFIRRFSANASKSKQATSRKKALDKINIDEIKPSNRKYPAIMFNMMDREPGDQILNVEGLSKTKNGEVYFKDITFMMNKGDKIAVLAENNLVTSAFYDILTGRDQDYKGEFKWGVTITPADMPIDNAAFFDGKDENLVDWLRDYTTKPDADEQFIRGFLGKMLFSGEEVLKKCSVLSGGEKMRCMFSRMMLQGANFLIFDEPTNHLDLESITALNNGMNDFKGSMLFTSRDHELTQTVANRIIELTPNGIIDKLMSYDEYINSDAVKAQREQMYK
;
A
#
# COMPACT_ATOMS: atom_id res chain seq x y z
N MET A 1 12.77 24.39 3.05
CA MET A 1 12.61 24.16 1.59
C MET A 1 13.67 23.18 1.10
N ILE A 2 13.28 22.14 0.31
CA ILE A 2 14.21 21.14 -0.23
C ILE A 2 14.42 21.41 -1.72
N ASN A 3 15.67 21.53 -2.18
CA ASN A 3 16.03 21.61 -3.60
C ASN A 3 16.85 20.39 -4.00
N VAL A 4 16.39 19.69 -5.01
CA VAL A 4 17.06 18.56 -5.64
C VAL A 4 17.57 19.02 -7.01
N SER A 5 18.87 18.89 -7.27
CA SER A 5 19.50 19.39 -8.49
C SER A 5 20.31 18.30 -9.19
N ASN A 6 19.95 18.00 -10.44
CA ASN A 6 20.62 17.05 -11.35
C ASN A 6 20.89 15.69 -10.69
N LEU A 7 19.96 15.24 -9.83
CA LEU A 7 20.09 14.03 -9.04
C LEU A 7 19.96 12.80 -9.93
N SER A 8 20.93 11.89 -9.83
CA SER A 8 20.86 10.60 -10.52
C SER A 8 21.33 9.47 -9.58
N LEU A 9 20.71 8.31 -9.71
CA LEU A 9 21.11 7.12 -8.99
C LEU A 9 21.13 5.89 -9.89
N ARG A 10 22.24 5.15 -9.81
CA ARG A 10 22.47 3.90 -10.56
C ARG A 10 23.02 2.81 -9.64
N TYR A 11 22.51 1.61 -9.81
CA TYR A 11 23.08 0.39 -9.22
C TYR A 11 23.64 -0.49 -10.35
N GLY A 12 24.95 -0.39 -10.58
CA GLY A 12 25.60 -1.05 -11.69
C GLY A 12 25.04 -0.57 -13.05
N LYS A 13 24.43 -1.47 -13.82
CA LYS A 13 23.81 -1.14 -15.11
C LYS A 13 22.38 -0.59 -15.00
N ARG A 14 21.74 -0.75 -13.83
CA ARG A 14 20.36 -0.32 -13.63
C ARG A 14 20.32 1.13 -13.21
N VAL A 15 19.68 1.97 -14.01
CA VAL A 15 19.36 3.36 -13.69
C VAL A 15 18.01 3.36 -12.98
N LEU A 16 17.95 3.88 -11.74
CA LEU A 16 16.69 4.11 -11.05
C LEU A 16 16.06 5.42 -11.53
N PHE A 17 16.84 6.49 -11.47
CA PHE A 17 16.42 7.80 -11.99
C PHE A 17 17.66 8.63 -12.40
N GLU A 18 17.45 9.56 -13.32
CA GLU A 18 18.51 10.41 -13.88
C GLU A 18 18.03 11.83 -14.11
N ASP A 19 18.94 12.81 -13.89
CA ASP A 19 18.74 14.25 -14.10
C ASP A 19 17.47 14.80 -13.42
N VAL A 20 17.21 14.37 -12.18
CA VAL A 20 16.07 14.80 -11.41
C VAL A 20 16.29 16.19 -10.85
N ASN A 21 15.35 17.10 -11.14
CA ASN A 21 15.33 18.45 -10.62
C ASN A 21 13.96 18.73 -10.02
N LEU A 22 13.89 18.81 -8.69
CA LEU A 22 12.65 18.96 -7.93
C LEU A 22 12.82 20.02 -6.84
N LYS A 23 11.71 20.67 -6.51
CA LYS A 23 11.65 21.65 -5.42
C LYS A 23 10.45 21.36 -4.55
N PHE A 24 10.69 21.19 -3.24
CA PHE A 24 9.64 20.98 -2.24
C PHE A 24 9.53 22.21 -1.36
N THR A 25 8.31 22.69 -1.16
CA THR A 25 8.02 23.92 -0.43
C THR A 25 7.17 23.63 0.79
N PRO A 26 7.32 24.40 1.91
CA PRO A 26 6.50 24.25 3.11
C PRO A 26 5.00 24.37 2.83
N GLY A 27 4.17 23.80 3.70
CA GLY A 27 2.72 23.77 3.57
C GLY A 27 2.20 22.81 2.51
N ASN A 28 3.02 21.86 2.06
CA ASN A 28 2.62 20.87 1.06
C ASN A 28 3.00 19.46 1.47
N CYS A 29 2.09 18.54 1.20
CA CYS A 29 2.31 17.10 1.27
C CYS A 29 2.53 16.53 -0.14
N TYR A 30 3.65 15.86 -0.33
CA TYR A 30 4.07 15.28 -1.60
C TYR A 30 3.99 13.75 -1.52
N GLY A 31 3.02 13.16 -2.22
CA GLY A 31 2.91 11.71 -2.38
C GLY A 31 3.88 11.19 -3.43
N ILE A 32 4.84 10.35 -3.05
CA ILE A 32 5.83 9.79 -3.98
C ILE A 32 5.32 8.43 -4.43
N ILE A 33 5.04 8.32 -5.73
CA ILE A 33 4.47 7.12 -6.34
C ILE A 33 5.35 6.61 -7.49
N GLY A 34 5.18 5.36 -7.84
CA GLY A 34 5.92 4.69 -8.91
C GLY A 34 5.87 3.18 -8.74
N ALA A 35 6.18 2.44 -9.79
CA ALA A 35 6.21 0.99 -9.80
C ALA A 35 7.11 0.41 -8.68
N ASN A 36 6.86 -0.83 -8.28
CA ASN A 36 7.74 -1.51 -7.33
C ASN A 36 9.17 -1.59 -7.88
N GLY A 37 10.14 -1.18 -7.03
CA GLY A 37 11.54 -1.07 -7.43
C GLY A 37 11.87 0.13 -8.31
N ALA A 38 11.00 1.13 -8.47
CA ALA A 38 11.28 2.39 -9.17
C ALA A 38 12.24 3.30 -8.39
N GLY A 39 12.44 3.03 -7.09
CA GLY A 39 13.37 3.79 -6.25
C GLY A 39 12.71 4.74 -5.27
N LYS A 40 11.43 4.60 -4.95
CA LYS A 40 10.69 5.46 -3.99
C LYS A 40 11.41 5.59 -2.63
N SER A 41 11.55 4.49 -1.90
CA SER A 41 12.24 4.48 -0.59
C SER A 41 13.72 4.87 -0.71
N THR A 42 14.37 4.55 -1.84
CA THR A 42 15.76 4.95 -2.07
C THR A 42 15.88 6.46 -2.28
N PHE A 43 14.91 7.08 -2.95
CA PHE A 43 14.86 8.54 -3.07
C PHE A 43 14.66 9.20 -1.71
N LEU A 44 13.76 8.68 -0.86
CA LEU A 44 13.61 9.17 0.53
C LEU A 44 14.92 9.05 1.32
N LYS A 45 15.66 7.93 1.17
CA LYS A 45 16.98 7.73 1.81
C LYS A 45 18.06 8.69 1.31
N ILE A 46 17.98 9.14 0.06
CA ILE A 46 18.87 10.21 -0.43
C ILE A 46 18.50 11.54 0.20
N ILE A 47 17.20 11.86 0.29
CA ILE A 47 16.74 13.09 0.94
C ILE A 47 17.13 13.08 2.42
N SER A 48 17.01 11.94 3.15
CA SER A 48 17.42 11.83 4.56
C SER A 48 18.94 11.82 4.77
N GLY A 49 19.73 11.70 3.69
CA GLY A 49 21.20 11.62 3.78
C GLY A 49 21.75 10.24 4.16
N GLU A 50 20.92 9.19 4.14
CA GLU A 50 21.35 7.82 4.40
C GLU A 50 22.06 7.18 3.20
N VAL A 51 21.77 7.65 2.00
CA VAL A 51 22.35 7.14 0.74
C VAL A 51 22.85 8.30 -0.10
N ASP A 52 24.12 8.20 -0.55
CA ASP A 52 24.70 9.17 -1.46
C ASP A 52 24.20 8.96 -2.89
N PRO A 53 23.82 10.03 -3.63
CA PRO A 53 23.46 9.92 -5.03
C PRO A 53 24.70 9.63 -5.89
N SER A 54 24.49 9.06 -7.10
CA SER A 54 25.59 8.89 -8.07
C SER A 54 26.08 10.22 -8.63
N THR A 55 25.17 11.16 -8.86
CA THR A 55 25.44 12.54 -9.29
C THR A 55 24.36 13.48 -8.75
N GLY A 56 24.64 14.78 -8.73
CA GLY A 56 23.73 15.80 -8.25
C GLY A 56 23.82 16.06 -6.76
N SER A 57 22.90 16.85 -6.23
CA SER A 57 22.90 17.25 -4.83
C SER A 57 21.49 17.54 -4.33
N VAL A 58 21.31 17.38 -3.01
CA VAL A 58 20.13 17.81 -2.26
C VAL A 58 20.56 18.91 -1.31
N SER A 59 19.83 20.02 -1.26
CA SER A 59 20.09 21.12 -0.34
C SER A 59 18.84 21.51 0.41
N PHE A 60 19.03 21.94 1.66
CA PHE A 60 17.98 22.32 2.59
C PHE A 60 18.17 23.77 3.04
N THR A 61 17.10 24.43 3.45
CA THR A 61 17.21 25.71 4.15
C THR A 61 17.93 25.48 5.50
N PRO A 62 18.96 26.28 5.83
CA PRO A 62 19.67 26.15 7.10
C PRO A 62 18.72 26.28 8.30
N GLY A 63 18.90 25.41 9.30
CA GLY A 63 18.11 25.43 10.53
C GLY A 63 16.81 24.63 10.49
N GLU A 64 16.40 24.10 9.32
CA GLU A 64 15.23 23.21 9.23
C GLU A 64 15.54 21.84 9.84
N ARG A 65 14.66 21.36 10.71
CA ARG A 65 14.74 20.05 11.35
C ARG A 65 13.99 19.01 10.51
N MET A 66 14.68 17.91 10.21
CA MET A 66 14.12 16.78 9.50
C MET A 66 13.82 15.62 10.46
N SER A 67 12.69 14.96 10.26
CA SER A 67 12.33 13.71 10.92
C SER A 67 11.94 12.66 9.90
N VAL A 68 12.34 11.41 10.16
CA VAL A 68 12.10 10.26 9.28
C VAL A 68 11.44 9.15 10.09
N LEU A 69 10.37 8.57 9.56
CA LEU A 69 9.73 7.40 10.17
C LEU A 69 10.69 6.20 10.11
N ASN A 70 11.08 5.71 11.26
CA ASN A 70 12.00 4.58 11.37
C ASN A 70 11.27 3.26 11.09
N GLN A 71 11.79 2.46 10.17
CA GLN A 71 11.26 1.14 9.83
C GLN A 71 11.80 0.01 10.72
N ASN A 72 12.81 0.28 11.56
CA ASN A 72 13.34 -0.72 12.47
C ASN A 72 12.56 -0.71 13.80
N HIS A 73 11.60 -1.60 13.92
CA HIS A 73 10.71 -1.71 15.07
C HIS A 73 11.41 -2.11 16.37
N TYR A 74 12.64 -2.57 16.31
CA TYR A 74 13.42 -3.04 17.47
C TYR A 74 14.52 -2.05 17.90
N ALA A 75 14.66 -0.94 17.19
CA ALA A 75 15.77 0.01 17.44
C ALA A 75 15.73 0.63 18.84
N PHE A 76 14.55 0.69 19.46
CA PHE A 76 14.30 1.37 20.74
C PHE A 76 13.77 0.45 21.83
N ASP A 77 13.88 -0.87 21.68
CA ASP A 77 13.32 -1.89 22.58
C ASP A 77 13.71 -1.70 24.05
N GLU A 78 14.90 -1.18 24.32
CA GLU A 78 15.43 -0.98 25.68
C GLU A 78 15.03 0.37 26.33
N PHE A 79 14.31 1.23 25.60
CA PHE A 79 13.91 2.55 26.09
C PHE A 79 12.45 2.57 26.51
N PRO A 80 12.06 3.42 27.50
CA PRO A 80 10.66 3.70 27.79
C PRO A 80 9.94 4.31 26.57
N VAL A 81 8.67 3.98 26.40
CA VAL A 81 7.85 4.44 25.28
C VAL A 81 7.86 5.97 25.15
N ILE A 82 7.61 6.69 26.25
CA ILE A 82 7.56 8.15 26.26
C ILE A 82 8.94 8.78 25.93
N GLN A 83 10.03 8.19 26.40
CA GLN A 83 11.39 8.64 26.05
C GLN A 83 11.68 8.40 24.58
N THR A 84 11.24 7.27 24.03
CA THR A 84 11.39 6.96 22.61
C THR A 84 10.73 8.02 21.73
N VAL A 85 9.55 8.49 22.12
CA VAL A 85 8.87 9.60 21.39
C VAL A 85 9.69 10.88 21.48
N MET A 86 10.16 11.28 22.68
CA MET A 86 10.97 12.48 22.86
C MET A 86 12.30 12.45 22.09
N MET A 87 12.87 11.25 21.84
CA MET A 87 14.06 11.09 20.99
C MET A 87 13.83 11.51 19.53
N GLY A 88 12.60 11.70 19.10
CA GLY A 88 12.25 12.28 17.79
C GLY A 88 12.80 13.71 17.62
N ASN A 89 12.98 14.45 18.70
CA ASN A 89 13.74 15.69 18.72
C ASN A 89 15.09 15.47 19.43
N GLN A 90 16.09 15.05 18.67
CA GLN A 90 17.40 14.67 19.20
C GLN A 90 18.11 15.82 19.93
N GLU A 91 17.94 17.06 19.49
CA GLU A 91 18.57 18.22 20.12
C GLU A 91 17.95 18.47 21.49
N LEU A 92 16.64 18.49 21.59
CA LEU A 92 15.91 18.61 22.86
C LEU A 92 16.30 17.47 23.82
N PHE A 93 16.34 16.24 23.31
CA PHE A 93 16.66 15.08 24.13
C PHE A 93 18.11 15.10 24.66
N LYS A 94 19.07 15.60 23.85
CA LYS A 94 20.46 15.83 24.30
C LYS A 94 20.53 16.89 25.39
N VAL A 95 19.85 18.02 25.21
CA VAL A 95 19.79 19.10 26.21
C VAL A 95 19.20 18.58 27.52
N MET A 96 18.12 17.79 27.44
CA MET A 96 17.49 17.15 28.60
C MET A 96 18.48 16.26 29.36
N LYS A 97 19.13 15.34 28.64
CA LYS A 97 20.11 14.43 29.25
C LYS A 97 21.31 15.16 29.88
N GLU A 98 21.90 16.10 29.14
CA GLU A 98 23.05 16.85 29.63
C GLU A 98 22.67 17.65 30.86
N LYS A 99 21.47 18.25 30.87
CA LYS A 99 20.92 18.96 32.03
C LYS A 99 20.81 18.06 33.27
N ASP A 100 20.18 16.87 33.09
CA ASP A 100 20.00 15.91 34.18
C ASP A 100 21.35 15.38 34.71
N GLU A 101 22.31 15.10 33.82
CA GLU A 101 23.66 14.67 34.17
C GLU A 101 24.42 15.73 34.98
N ILE A 102 24.31 17.01 34.60
CA ILE A 102 24.96 18.10 35.30
C ILE A 102 24.38 18.26 36.72
N TYR A 103 23.05 18.21 36.87
CA TYR A 103 22.43 18.32 38.21
C TYR A 103 22.71 17.11 39.13
N MET A 104 23.11 15.96 38.56
CA MET A 104 23.49 14.79 39.35
C MET A 104 24.98 14.77 39.74
N LYS A 105 25.79 15.75 39.30
CA LYS A 105 27.22 15.79 39.63
C LYS A 105 27.46 16.12 41.11
N ASP A 106 28.37 15.40 41.71
CA ASP A 106 28.91 15.65 43.04
C ASP A 106 30.45 15.51 43.03
N PRO A 107 31.24 16.58 43.23
CA PRO A 107 30.84 17.96 43.58
C PRO A 107 30.29 18.74 42.36
N PHE A 108 29.31 19.61 42.59
CA PHE A 108 28.79 20.57 41.62
C PHE A 108 29.69 21.82 41.61
N THR A 109 30.21 22.21 40.45
CA THR A 109 31.14 23.33 40.29
C THR A 109 30.47 24.60 39.76
N ASP A 110 31.12 25.78 39.87
CA ASP A 110 30.61 27.05 39.30
C ASP A 110 30.45 26.93 37.78
N ALA A 111 31.37 26.22 37.08
CA ALA A 111 31.26 25.96 35.65
C ALA A 111 30.05 25.07 35.29
N ASP A 112 29.70 24.11 36.17
CA ASP A 112 28.48 23.30 35.99
C ASP A 112 27.22 24.19 36.16
N GLY A 113 27.27 25.20 37.05
CA GLY A 113 26.21 26.18 37.25
C GLY A 113 25.98 27.08 36.02
N GLU A 114 27.07 27.58 35.40
CA GLU A 114 26.98 28.36 34.16
C GLU A 114 26.40 27.50 33.02
N ARG A 115 26.90 26.26 32.83
CA ARG A 115 26.41 25.37 31.81
C ARG A 115 24.95 24.93 32.02
N ALA A 116 24.54 24.68 33.27
CA ALA A 116 23.16 24.41 33.62
C ALA A 116 22.22 25.57 33.22
N GLY A 117 22.64 26.83 33.47
CA GLY A 117 21.88 28.02 33.06
C GLY A 117 21.72 28.16 31.55
N GLU A 118 22.78 27.85 30.77
CA GLU A 118 22.68 27.82 29.30
C GLU A 118 21.70 26.73 28.82
N LEU A 119 21.78 25.53 29.40
CA LEU A 119 20.90 24.42 29.06
C LEU A 119 19.44 24.67 29.44
N GLU A 120 19.19 25.31 30.57
CA GLU A 120 17.84 25.76 30.97
C GLU A 120 17.23 26.73 29.96
N SER A 121 18.04 27.68 29.45
CA SER A 121 17.60 28.61 28.42
C SER A 121 17.25 27.91 27.12
N LEU A 122 18.14 27.01 26.63
CA LEU A 122 17.90 26.20 25.43
C LEU A 122 16.69 25.27 25.59
N PHE A 123 16.54 24.65 26.75
CA PHE A 123 15.42 23.77 27.06
C PHE A 123 14.09 24.54 27.04
N ALA A 124 14.06 25.75 27.57
CA ALA A 124 12.88 26.61 27.50
C ALA A 124 12.56 27.05 26.06
N GLU A 125 13.58 27.43 25.27
CA GLU A 125 13.42 27.81 23.85
C GLU A 125 12.85 26.67 23.01
N MET A 126 13.19 25.40 23.33
CA MET A 126 12.71 24.19 22.65
C MET A 126 11.38 23.66 23.20
N ASP A 127 10.66 24.42 24.03
CA ASP A 127 9.43 23.97 24.71
C ASP A 127 9.62 22.68 25.54
N GLY A 128 10.80 22.52 26.11
CA GLY A 128 11.19 21.32 26.84
C GLY A 128 10.33 21.00 28.05
N TRP A 129 9.76 22.01 28.70
CA TRP A 129 8.86 21.84 29.85
C TRP A 129 7.57 21.11 29.52
N ASN A 130 7.11 21.19 28.25
CA ASN A 130 5.92 20.53 27.77
C ASN A 130 6.24 19.22 27.01
N ALA A 131 7.52 18.86 26.87
CA ALA A 131 7.96 17.74 26.02
C ALA A 131 7.29 16.41 26.40
N GLU A 132 7.25 16.08 27.70
CA GLU A 132 6.63 14.84 28.18
C GLU A 132 5.11 14.85 27.97
N SER A 133 4.45 15.97 28.25
CA SER A 133 3.01 16.13 28.03
C SER A 133 2.64 16.05 26.55
N ASN A 134 3.45 16.67 25.67
CA ASN A 134 3.26 16.61 24.23
C ASN A 134 3.47 15.19 23.70
N ALA A 135 4.48 14.48 24.19
CA ALA A 135 4.72 13.07 23.84
C ALA A 135 3.56 12.17 24.29
N ALA A 136 3.06 12.35 25.53
CA ALA A 136 1.92 11.61 26.05
C ALA A 136 0.64 11.87 25.23
N THR A 137 0.41 13.11 24.82
CA THR A 137 -0.72 13.49 23.96
C THR A 137 -0.65 12.80 22.60
N LEU A 138 0.52 12.80 21.94
CA LEU A 138 0.72 12.10 20.68
C LEU A 138 0.48 10.60 20.82
N LEU A 139 1.01 9.97 21.87
CA LEU A 139 0.79 8.55 22.14
C LEU A 139 -0.69 8.22 22.32
N SER A 140 -1.42 9.03 23.12
CA SER A 140 -2.85 8.84 23.34
C SER A 140 -3.66 9.00 22.06
N ASN A 141 -3.35 10.00 21.23
CA ASN A 141 -3.99 10.21 19.93
C ASN A 141 -3.75 9.05 18.95
N LEU A 142 -2.60 8.40 19.05
CA LEU A 142 -2.27 7.20 18.27
C LEU A 142 -2.78 5.90 18.94
N GLY A 143 -3.63 6.01 19.98
CA GLY A 143 -4.27 4.87 20.62
C GLY A 143 -3.37 4.05 21.55
N ILE A 144 -2.24 4.59 21.98
CA ILE A 144 -1.39 3.96 23.00
C ILE A 144 -1.93 4.36 24.38
N LYS A 145 -2.32 3.36 25.18
CA LYS A 145 -2.89 3.57 26.50
C LYS A 145 -1.86 4.19 27.48
N GLU A 146 -2.32 5.03 28.40
CA GLU A 146 -1.45 5.73 29.37
C GLU A 146 -0.60 4.78 30.24
N ASP A 147 -1.11 3.60 30.58
CA ASP A 147 -0.39 2.60 31.36
C ASP A 147 0.81 1.99 30.61
N LEU A 148 0.89 2.17 29.28
CA LEU A 148 1.99 1.73 28.43
C LEU A 148 3.09 2.80 28.29
N HIS A 149 2.81 4.09 28.54
CA HIS A 149 3.73 5.19 28.26
C HIS A 149 5.09 5.07 28.96
N TYR A 150 5.12 4.46 30.14
CA TYR A 150 6.34 4.30 30.94
C TYR A 150 6.93 2.89 30.88
N LYS A 151 6.31 1.95 30.13
CA LYS A 151 6.86 0.62 29.87
C LYS A 151 7.98 0.68 28.83
N GLN A 152 8.80 -0.36 28.77
CA GLN A 152 9.80 -0.47 27.72
C GLN A 152 9.14 -0.84 26.38
N VAL A 153 9.67 -0.32 25.28
CA VAL A 153 9.14 -0.57 23.92
C VAL A 153 9.09 -2.08 23.61
N LYS A 154 10.03 -2.89 24.12
CA LYS A 154 10.00 -4.36 23.94
C LYS A 154 8.77 -5.04 24.52
N GLU A 155 8.07 -4.43 25.46
CA GLU A 155 6.87 -4.97 26.10
C GLU A 155 5.60 -4.75 25.27
N LEU A 156 5.69 -3.91 24.25
CA LEU A 156 4.60 -3.60 23.32
C LEU A 156 4.48 -4.66 22.23
N ASP A 157 3.28 -4.81 21.70
CA ASP A 157 3.06 -5.59 20.49
C ASP A 157 3.59 -4.88 19.22
N GLY A 158 3.61 -5.61 18.08
CA GLY A 158 4.16 -5.08 16.84
C GLY A 158 3.43 -3.83 16.34
N ASN A 159 2.11 -3.77 16.46
CA ASN A 159 1.31 -2.64 16.00
C ASN A 159 1.48 -1.42 16.92
N GLU A 160 1.59 -1.65 18.22
CA GLU A 160 1.87 -0.60 19.20
C GLU A 160 3.26 0.00 18.95
N LYS A 161 4.28 -0.82 18.65
CA LYS A 161 5.63 -0.33 18.30
C LYS A 161 5.61 0.58 17.08
N VAL A 162 4.87 0.24 16.03
CA VAL A 162 4.73 1.09 14.83
C VAL A 162 4.13 2.45 15.19
N ARG A 163 3.09 2.48 16.03
CA ARG A 163 2.45 3.73 16.49
C ARG A 163 3.40 4.59 17.35
N VAL A 164 4.22 3.97 18.17
CA VAL A 164 5.25 4.69 18.96
C VAL A 164 6.30 5.31 18.04
N LEU A 165 6.78 4.60 17.02
CA LEU A 165 7.73 5.15 16.05
C LEU A 165 7.13 6.27 15.19
N LEU A 166 5.84 6.17 14.88
CA LEU A 166 5.11 7.26 14.23
C LEU A 166 5.02 8.50 15.16
N ALA A 167 4.66 8.31 16.44
CA ALA A 167 4.70 9.39 17.43
C ALA A 167 6.09 10.02 17.51
N GLN A 168 7.15 9.22 17.52
CA GLN A 168 8.54 9.70 17.51
C GLN A 168 8.82 10.58 16.28
N ALA A 169 8.40 10.15 15.09
CA ALA A 169 8.62 10.91 13.86
C ALA A 169 7.88 12.26 13.86
N LEU A 170 6.67 12.31 14.43
CA LEU A 170 5.84 13.52 14.51
C LEU A 170 6.24 14.47 15.65
N PHE A 171 7.02 14.00 16.62
CA PHE A 171 7.31 14.74 17.84
C PHE A 171 8.07 16.04 17.60
N GLY A 172 7.58 17.11 18.19
CA GLY A 172 8.18 18.44 18.13
C GLY A 172 8.01 19.15 16.78
N ASN A 173 7.04 18.76 15.96
CA ASN A 173 6.67 19.39 14.69
C ASN A 173 7.88 19.67 13.77
N PRO A 174 8.54 18.67 13.20
CA PRO A 174 9.67 18.87 12.30
C PRO A 174 9.29 19.71 11.06
N ASP A 175 10.23 20.50 10.54
CA ASP A 175 10.05 21.30 9.31
C ASP A 175 10.00 20.44 8.05
N ILE A 176 10.59 19.25 8.12
CA ILE A 176 10.59 18.25 7.05
C ILE A 176 10.25 16.89 7.66
N LEU A 177 9.17 16.30 7.22
CA LEU A 177 8.69 15.00 7.67
C LEU A 177 8.73 13.99 6.51
N ILE A 178 9.42 12.87 6.72
CA ILE A 178 9.55 11.79 5.74
C ILE A 178 8.86 10.55 6.28
N LEU A 179 7.82 10.08 5.58
CA LEU A 179 7.01 8.93 5.93
C LEU A 179 7.06 7.88 4.82
N ASP A 180 7.62 6.72 5.09
CA ASP A 180 7.62 5.58 4.17
C ASP A 180 6.65 4.52 4.68
N GLU A 181 5.52 4.35 3.98
CA GLU A 181 4.40 3.45 4.30
C GLU A 181 3.82 3.66 5.72
N PRO A 182 3.42 4.88 6.11
CA PRO A 182 3.00 5.19 7.48
C PRO A 182 1.67 4.54 7.88
N THR A 183 0.85 4.09 6.93
CA THR A 183 -0.47 3.48 7.18
C THR A 183 -0.39 1.98 7.43
N ASN A 184 0.76 1.35 7.18
CA ASN A 184 0.94 -0.07 7.43
C ASN A 184 0.77 -0.38 8.93
N ASP A 185 0.03 -1.45 9.21
CA ASP A 185 -0.23 -1.94 10.57
C ASP A 185 -0.99 -0.97 11.50
N LEU A 186 -1.58 0.10 10.95
CA LEU A 186 -2.47 1.00 11.68
C LEU A 186 -3.93 0.55 11.54
N ASP A 187 -4.73 0.83 12.56
CA ASP A 187 -6.19 0.70 12.49
C ASP A 187 -6.84 1.92 11.84
N ILE A 188 -8.10 1.79 11.42
CA ILE A 188 -8.84 2.82 10.68
C ILE A 188 -8.91 4.14 11.45
N ASN A 189 -9.09 4.10 12.78
CA ASN A 189 -9.21 5.33 13.57
C ASN A 189 -7.87 6.07 13.65
N THR A 190 -6.78 5.31 13.79
CA THR A 190 -5.42 5.86 13.79
C THR A 190 -5.05 6.45 12.41
N ILE A 191 -5.46 5.81 11.32
CA ILE A 191 -5.27 6.35 9.96
C ILE A 191 -6.06 7.65 9.79
N ALA A 192 -7.34 7.69 10.16
CA ALA A 192 -8.16 8.90 10.08
C ALA A 192 -7.56 10.07 10.90
N TRP A 193 -7.08 9.78 12.10
CA TRP A 193 -6.37 10.79 12.90
C TRP A 193 -5.10 11.31 12.20
N LEU A 194 -4.31 10.40 11.60
CA LEU A 194 -3.09 10.78 10.87
C LEU A 194 -3.41 11.63 9.63
N GLU A 195 -4.48 11.32 8.92
CA GLU A 195 -4.99 12.11 7.79
C GLU A 195 -5.32 13.53 8.21
N ASP A 196 -6.11 13.70 9.28
CA ASP A 196 -6.48 15.01 9.82
C ASP A 196 -5.24 15.78 10.30
N PHE A 197 -4.30 15.10 10.95
CA PHE A 197 -3.06 15.70 11.43
C PHE A 197 -2.21 16.22 10.26
N LEU A 198 -1.98 15.39 9.23
CA LEU A 198 -1.17 15.75 8.07
C LEU A 198 -1.84 16.79 7.17
N ALA A 199 -3.16 16.78 7.04
CA ALA A 199 -3.91 17.77 6.27
C ALA A 199 -3.75 19.20 6.84
N SER A 200 -3.53 19.32 8.15
CA SER A 200 -3.28 20.60 8.85
C SER A 200 -1.80 20.94 9.02
N TYR A 201 -0.89 20.10 8.52
CA TYR A 201 0.54 20.23 8.76
C TYR A 201 1.18 21.28 7.85
N GLU A 202 1.77 22.35 8.43
CA GLU A 202 2.29 23.49 7.67
C GLU A 202 3.72 23.32 7.13
N ALA A 203 4.39 22.22 7.48
CA ALA A 203 5.77 21.93 7.05
C ALA A 203 5.81 21.18 5.69
N ILE A 204 6.98 20.62 5.33
CA ILE A 204 7.12 19.77 4.15
C ILE A 204 6.88 18.32 4.56
N VAL A 205 5.94 17.64 3.92
CA VAL A 205 5.72 16.21 4.08
C VAL A 205 6.07 15.48 2.80
N LEU A 206 6.95 14.48 2.88
CA LEU A 206 7.22 13.52 1.81
C LEU A 206 6.68 12.17 2.25
N VAL A 207 5.71 11.63 1.53
CA VAL A 207 5.08 10.37 1.89
C VAL A 207 5.11 9.37 0.73
N VAL A 208 5.47 8.13 1.04
CA VAL A 208 5.25 6.96 0.17
C VAL A 208 4.14 6.16 0.81
N SER A 209 3.08 5.83 0.07
CA SER A 209 2.03 4.93 0.52
C SER A 209 1.42 4.17 -0.65
N HIS A 210 0.94 2.98 -0.37
CA HIS A 210 0.11 2.18 -1.28
C HIS A 210 -1.40 2.34 -0.98
N ASP A 211 -1.76 3.15 0.01
CA ASP A 211 -3.13 3.50 0.34
C ASP A 211 -3.58 4.72 -0.48
N ARG A 212 -4.49 4.48 -1.43
CA ARG A 212 -5.00 5.52 -2.35
C ARG A 212 -5.84 6.56 -1.62
N HIS A 213 -6.68 6.13 -0.68
CA HIS A 213 -7.52 7.02 0.12
C HIS A 213 -6.66 7.98 0.95
N PHE A 214 -5.66 7.42 1.63
CA PHE A 214 -4.70 8.21 2.39
C PHE A 214 -3.96 9.24 1.51
N LEU A 215 -3.47 8.84 0.33
CA LEU A 215 -2.84 9.77 -0.61
C LEU A 215 -3.80 10.86 -1.09
N ASP A 216 -5.07 10.54 -1.30
CA ASP A 216 -6.09 11.52 -1.69
C ASP A 216 -6.45 12.49 -0.55
N ALA A 217 -6.46 12.00 0.68
CA ALA A 217 -6.78 12.81 1.84
C ALA A 217 -5.66 13.81 2.20
N VAL A 218 -4.38 13.39 2.10
CA VAL A 218 -3.27 14.19 2.64
C VAL A 218 -2.43 14.92 1.58
N CYS A 219 -2.35 14.40 0.34
CA CYS A 219 -1.42 14.93 -0.65
C CYS A 219 -1.97 16.15 -1.39
N THR A 220 -1.16 17.21 -1.44
CA THR A 220 -1.38 18.39 -2.29
C THR A 220 -0.69 18.25 -3.65
N HIS A 221 0.33 17.43 -3.71
CA HIS A 221 1.13 17.16 -4.91
C HIS A 221 1.49 15.68 -5.00
N ILE A 222 1.61 15.18 -6.23
CA ILE A 222 2.12 13.83 -6.52
C ILE A 222 3.46 13.93 -7.24
N VAL A 223 4.46 13.22 -6.73
CA VAL A 223 5.76 13.01 -7.38
C VAL A 223 5.75 11.64 -8.04
N ASP A 224 5.67 11.62 -9.33
CA ASP A 224 5.61 10.40 -10.14
C ASP A 224 7.00 9.98 -10.61
N ILE A 225 7.40 8.75 -10.26
CA ILE A 225 8.65 8.13 -10.72
C ILE A 225 8.32 7.16 -11.85
N ASP A 226 8.53 7.62 -13.09
CA ASP A 226 8.36 6.78 -14.28
C ASP A 226 9.42 7.13 -15.34
N PHE A 227 9.73 6.20 -16.25
CA PHE A 227 10.74 6.35 -17.32
C PHE A 227 12.14 6.77 -16.82
N SER A 228 12.51 6.39 -15.58
CA SER A 228 13.73 6.85 -14.89
C SER A 228 13.78 8.38 -14.69
N LYS A 229 12.65 9.05 -14.69
CA LYS A 229 12.46 10.48 -14.43
C LYS A 229 11.53 10.66 -13.25
N MET A 230 11.55 11.86 -12.67
CA MET A 230 10.60 12.27 -11.66
C MET A 230 9.91 13.54 -12.08
N SER A 231 8.59 13.59 -11.92
CA SER A 231 7.78 14.77 -12.26
C SER A 231 6.82 15.07 -11.12
N ILE A 232 6.65 16.36 -10.79
CA ILE A 232 5.67 16.82 -9.80
C ILE A 232 4.38 17.22 -10.52
N TYR A 233 3.26 16.73 -10.00
CA TYR A 233 1.91 17.11 -10.41
C TYR A 233 1.19 17.77 -9.24
N SER A 234 0.55 18.91 -9.46
CA SER A 234 -0.32 19.52 -8.45
C SER A 234 -1.66 18.82 -8.42
N GLY A 235 -2.14 18.51 -7.24
CA GLY A 235 -3.35 17.75 -6.99
C GLY A 235 -3.07 16.45 -6.23
N ASN A 236 -4.14 15.74 -5.86
CA ASN A 236 -4.10 14.48 -5.14
C ASN A 236 -3.88 13.28 -6.08
N TYR A 237 -3.91 12.07 -5.52
CA TYR A 237 -3.69 10.84 -6.28
C TYR A 237 -4.75 10.60 -7.37
N THR A 238 -6.02 10.81 -7.07
CA THR A 238 -7.12 10.61 -8.04
C THR A 238 -6.96 11.56 -9.23
N PHE A 239 -6.69 12.84 -9.00
CA PHE A 239 -6.45 13.80 -10.08
C PHE A 239 -5.26 13.40 -10.95
N TRP A 240 -4.15 12.98 -10.32
CA TRP A 240 -2.98 12.49 -11.05
C TRP A 240 -3.33 11.22 -11.86
N TYR A 241 -4.05 10.26 -11.27
CA TYR A 241 -4.42 9.02 -11.92
C TYR A 241 -5.27 9.26 -13.18
N GLU A 242 -6.34 10.06 -13.07
CA GLU A 242 -7.19 10.41 -14.21
C GLU A 242 -6.41 11.13 -15.32
N SER A 243 -5.56 12.09 -14.94
CA SER A 243 -4.70 12.82 -15.88
C SER A 243 -3.70 11.90 -16.56
N SER A 244 -3.12 10.96 -15.84
CA SER A 244 -2.15 9.99 -16.38
C SER A 244 -2.81 9.00 -17.35
N GLN A 245 -4.03 8.51 -17.04
CA GLN A 245 -4.80 7.64 -17.93
C GLN A 245 -5.16 8.35 -19.23
N LEU A 246 -5.60 9.61 -19.14
CA LEU A 246 -5.88 10.44 -20.32
C LEU A 246 -4.63 10.63 -21.19
N ALA A 247 -3.50 10.95 -20.57
CA ALA A 247 -2.22 11.11 -21.28
C ALA A 247 -1.76 9.81 -21.94
N LEU A 248 -1.91 8.66 -21.27
CA LEU A 248 -1.59 7.36 -21.86
C LEU A 248 -2.47 7.04 -23.07
N LYS A 249 -3.79 7.29 -22.96
CA LYS A 249 -4.72 7.12 -24.08
C LYS A 249 -4.35 8.00 -25.27
N GLN A 250 -4.09 9.28 -25.03
CA GLN A 250 -3.67 10.20 -26.09
C GLN A 250 -2.36 9.76 -26.77
N ARG A 251 -1.38 9.28 -25.99
CA ARG A 251 -0.13 8.74 -26.53
C ARG A 251 -0.38 7.47 -27.36
N ALA A 252 -1.20 6.56 -26.87
CA ALA A 252 -1.56 5.35 -27.62
C ALA A 252 -2.23 5.69 -28.97
N ASP A 253 -3.15 6.64 -28.99
CA ASP A 253 -3.82 7.11 -30.20
C ASP A 253 -2.84 7.80 -31.18
N GLN A 254 -1.90 8.62 -30.65
CA GLN A 254 -0.84 9.22 -31.45
C GLN A 254 0.10 8.18 -32.04
N ASN A 255 0.50 7.18 -31.26
CA ASN A 255 1.37 6.10 -31.70
C ASN A 255 0.71 5.29 -32.82
N LYS A 256 -0.56 4.90 -32.65
CA LYS A 256 -1.31 4.21 -33.68
C LYS A 256 -1.38 5.02 -34.98
N LYS A 257 -1.64 6.32 -34.91
CA LYS A 257 -1.62 7.21 -36.07
C LYS A 257 -0.24 7.28 -36.73
N MET A 258 0.84 7.31 -35.94
CA MET A 258 2.21 7.28 -36.44
C MET A 258 2.56 5.95 -37.12
N GLU A 259 2.21 4.82 -36.48
CA GLU A 259 2.40 3.49 -37.08
C GLU A 259 1.66 3.33 -38.41
N ASP A 260 0.41 3.77 -38.47
CA ASP A 260 -0.38 3.74 -39.71
C ASP A 260 0.27 4.61 -40.80
N LYS A 261 0.76 5.79 -40.43
CA LYS A 261 1.50 6.67 -41.35
C LYS A 261 2.82 6.06 -41.81
N VAL A 262 3.54 5.37 -40.94
CA VAL A 262 4.77 4.64 -41.28
C VAL A 262 4.45 3.52 -42.27
N LYS A 263 3.42 2.72 -42.02
CA LYS A 263 2.96 1.65 -42.93
C LYS A 263 2.58 2.22 -44.30
N GLU A 264 1.82 3.31 -44.34
CA GLU A 264 1.43 3.99 -45.59
C GLU A 264 2.66 4.46 -46.38
N LEU A 265 3.62 5.10 -45.70
CA LEU A 265 4.87 5.59 -46.34
C LEU A 265 5.71 4.42 -46.86
N GLN A 266 5.85 3.33 -46.09
CA GLN A 266 6.57 2.11 -46.48
C GLN A 266 5.95 1.44 -47.69
N GLU A 267 4.60 1.29 -47.71
CA GLU A 267 3.89 0.73 -48.87
C GLU A 267 4.06 1.60 -50.12
N PHE A 268 3.97 2.92 -49.95
CA PHE A 268 4.18 3.83 -51.09
C PHE A 268 5.60 3.71 -51.64
N ILE A 269 6.62 3.72 -50.77
CA ILE A 269 8.01 3.56 -51.15
C ILE A 269 8.20 2.22 -51.87
N ARG A 270 7.66 1.12 -51.38
CA ARG A 270 7.74 -0.21 -51.97
C ARG A 270 7.10 -0.26 -53.37
N ARG A 271 5.93 0.37 -53.56
CA ARG A 271 5.21 0.39 -54.84
C ARG A 271 5.87 1.22 -55.92
N PHE A 272 6.52 2.34 -55.54
CA PHE A 272 6.96 3.37 -56.49
C PHE A 272 8.47 3.60 -56.52
N SER A 273 9.28 2.88 -55.74
CA SER A 273 10.75 3.01 -55.75
C SER A 273 11.39 2.69 -57.11
N ALA A 274 10.84 1.79 -57.86
CA ALA A 274 11.33 1.40 -59.20
C ALA A 274 10.71 2.20 -60.37
N ASN A 275 9.79 3.15 -60.09
CA ASN A 275 9.09 3.90 -61.12
C ASN A 275 9.76 5.25 -61.35
N ALA A 276 10.40 5.46 -62.53
CA ALA A 276 11.17 6.64 -62.86
C ALA A 276 10.39 7.98 -62.72
N SER A 277 9.06 7.97 -63.04
CA SER A 277 8.23 9.18 -62.93
C SER A 277 7.85 9.58 -61.50
N LYS A 278 7.86 8.62 -60.55
CA LYS A 278 7.50 8.81 -59.15
C LYS A 278 8.70 8.72 -58.19
N SER A 279 9.90 8.48 -58.69
CA SER A 279 11.14 8.31 -57.94
C SER A 279 11.43 9.49 -57.01
N LYS A 280 11.21 10.75 -57.45
CA LYS A 280 11.37 11.95 -56.61
C LYS A 280 10.38 11.95 -55.43
N GLN A 281 9.15 11.51 -55.65
CA GLN A 281 8.14 11.43 -54.58
C GLN A 281 8.48 10.31 -53.58
N ALA A 282 8.94 9.15 -54.03
CA ALA A 282 9.41 8.05 -53.18
C ALA A 282 10.62 8.48 -52.33
N THR A 283 11.58 9.24 -52.91
CA THR A 283 12.73 9.79 -52.18
C THR A 283 12.29 10.81 -51.11
N SER A 284 11.33 11.69 -51.44
CA SER A 284 10.78 12.65 -50.48
C SER A 284 10.07 11.95 -49.30
N ARG A 285 9.29 10.89 -49.59
CA ARG A 285 8.62 10.10 -48.55
C ARG A 285 9.58 9.26 -47.72
N LYS A 286 10.67 8.77 -48.30
CA LYS A 286 11.76 8.13 -47.58
C LYS A 286 12.40 9.09 -46.57
N LYS A 287 12.70 10.34 -46.99
CA LYS A 287 13.18 11.37 -46.07
C LYS A 287 12.18 11.75 -44.98
N ALA A 288 10.87 11.65 -45.26
CA ALA A 288 9.83 11.86 -44.26
C ALA A 288 9.76 10.67 -43.26
N LEU A 289 9.95 9.45 -43.75
CA LEU A 289 10.03 8.24 -42.92
C LEU A 289 11.26 8.30 -41.98
N ASP A 290 12.41 8.69 -42.52
CA ASP A 290 13.66 8.82 -41.74
C ASP A 290 13.59 9.90 -40.65
N LYS A 291 12.65 10.84 -40.75
CA LYS A 291 12.37 11.88 -39.73
C LYS A 291 11.37 11.44 -38.68
N ILE A 292 10.65 10.34 -38.88
CA ILE A 292 9.72 9.80 -37.90
C ILE A 292 10.55 9.00 -36.89
N ASN A 293 10.83 9.61 -35.75
CA ASN A 293 11.55 8.95 -34.67
C ASN A 293 10.57 8.04 -33.91
N ILE A 294 10.58 6.75 -34.19
CA ILE A 294 9.77 5.74 -33.47
C ILE A 294 10.40 5.42 -32.11
N ASP A 295 11.68 5.73 -31.92
CA ASP A 295 12.45 5.40 -30.71
C ASP A 295 12.16 6.32 -29.51
N GLU A 296 11.36 7.40 -29.67
CA GLU A 296 11.00 8.30 -28.56
C GLU A 296 9.92 7.73 -27.61
N ILE A 297 9.39 6.55 -27.88
CA ILE A 297 8.31 5.97 -27.09
C ILE A 297 8.88 4.88 -26.18
N LYS A 298 9.55 5.32 -25.10
CA LYS A 298 9.86 4.38 -24.00
C LYS A 298 8.54 3.92 -23.40
N PRO A 299 8.28 2.61 -23.27
CA PRO A 299 7.10 2.13 -22.55
C PRO A 299 7.22 2.51 -21.07
N SER A 300 6.09 2.84 -20.46
CA SER A 300 6.04 3.08 -19.01
C SER A 300 6.59 1.86 -18.26
N ASN A 301 7.29 2.12 -17.16
CA ASN A 301 7.73 1.08 -16.24
C ASN A 301 6.56 0.48 -15.45
N ARG A 302 5.40 1.14 -15.47
CA ARG A 302 4.17 0.67 -14.82
C ARG A 302 3.56 -0.46 -15.62
N LYS A 303 3.36 -1.56 -14.95
CA LYS A 303 2.71 -2.73 -15.53
C LYS A 303 1.52 -3.11 -14.67
N TYR A 304 0.34 -3.12 -15.26
CA TYR A 304 -0.88 -3.56 -14.59
C TYR A 304 -1.07 -5.06 -14.86
N PRO A 305 -1.21 -5.89 -13.82
CA PRO A 305 -1.61 -7.27 -14.04
C PRO A 305 -3.03 -7.33 -14.60
N ALA A 306 -3.32 -8.34 -15.42
CA ALA A 306 -4.66 -8.52 -15.99
C ALA A 306 -5.48 -9.47 -15.10
N ILE A 307 -6.05 -8.93 -14.02
CA ILE A 307 -6.89 -9.69 -13.09
C ILE A 307 -8.33 -9.71 -13.62
N MET A 308 -8.80 -10.90 -14.01
CA MET A 308 -10.14 -11.12 -14.54
C MET A 308 -10.69 -12.42 -13.98
N PHE A 309 -11.61 -12.34 -13.03
CA PHE A 309 -12.27 -13.52 -12.47
C PHE A 309 -13.47 -13.89 -13.34
N ASN A 310 -13.38 -15.01 -14.02
CA ASN A 310 -14.46 -15.52 -14.87
C ASN A 310 -15.06 -16.77 -14.24
N MET A 311 -16.37 -16.83 -14.15
CA MET A 311 -17.05 -18.06 -13.76
C MET A 311 -16.97 -19.09 -14.88
N MET A 312 -16.63 -20.33 -14.55
CA MET A 312 -16.81 -21.45 -15.47
C MET A 312 -18.29 -21.86 -15.48
N ASP A 313 -18.75 -22.35 -16.61
CA ASP A 313 -19.99 -23.00 -17.05
C ASP A 313 -21.19 -23.19 -16.10
N ARG A 314 -21.12 -22.80 -14.83
CA ARG A 314 -22.20 -23.00 -13.86
C ARG A 314 -22.57 -21.69 -13.17
N GLU A 315 -23.74 -21.17 -13.53
CA GLU A 315 -24.30 -20.04 -12.82
C GLU A 315 -24.67 -20.43 -11.37
N PRO A 316 -24.41 -19.55 -10.39
CA PRO A 316 -24.84 -19.76 -9.01
C PRO A 316 -26.37 -19.70 -8.92
N GLY A 317 -26.94 -20.52 -8.04
CA GLY A 317 -28.35 -20.39 -7.65
C GLY A 317 -28.58 -19.12 -6.81
N ASP A 318 -29.85 -18.86 -6.47
CA ASP A 318 -30.23 -17.65 -5.73
C ASP A 318 -29.68 -17.62 -4.29
N GLN A 319 -29.67 -18.76 -3.62
CA GLN A 319 -29.09 -18.91 -2.28
C GLN A 319 -27.63 -19.34 -2.39
N ILE A 320 -26.74 -18.48 -1.92
CA ILE A 320 -25.29 -18.71 -1.98
C ILE A 320 -24.78 -19.39 -0.70
N LEU A 321 -25.07 -18.78 0.44
CA LEU A 321 -24.61 -19.23 1.75
C LEU A 321 -25.68 -18.92 2.79
N ASN A 322 -25.99 -19.90 3.63
CA ASN A 322 -26.80 -19.73 4.84
C ASN A 322 -25.95 -20.00 6.07
N VAL A 323 -25.93 -19.08 7.03
CA VAL A 323 -25.20 -19.18 8.29
C VAL A 323 -26.21 -19.06 9.43
N GLU A 324 -26.22 -20.00 10.38
CA GLU A 324 -27.17 -20.05 11.49
C GLU A 324 -26.45 -20.30 12.84
N GLY A 325 -26.51 -19.29 13.71
CA GLY A 325 -25.99 -19.38 15.08
C GLY A 325 -24.49 -19.64 15.19
N LEU A 326 -23.72 -19.22 14.17
CA LEU A 326 -22.28 -19.47 14.12
C LEU A 326 -21.54 -18.71 15.23
N SER A 327 -20.70 -19.42 15.98
CA SER A 327 -19.95 -18.84 17.10
C SER A 327 -18.54 -19.42 17.17
N LYS A 328 -17.54 -18.61 17.46
CA LYS A 328 -16.14 -19.00 17.62
C LYS A 328 -15.54 -18.36 18.86
N THR A 329 -14.88 -19.21 19.66
CA THR A 329 -14.07 -18.80 20.82
C THR A 329 -12.70 -19.44 20.69
N LYS A 330 -11.64 -18.69 20.88
CA LYS A 330 -10.26 -19.20 20.81
C LYS A 330 -9.47 -18.69 22.02
N ASN A 331 -8.78 -19.59 22.71
CA ASN A 331 -7.98 -19.27 23.91
C ASN A 331 -8.75 -18.50 25.02
N GLY A 332 -10.06 -18.70 25.11
CA GLY A 332 -10.91 -17.99 26.07
C GLY A 332 -11.47 -16.66 25.61
N GLU A 333 -11.04 -16.17 24.45
CA GLU A 333 -11.53 -14.95 23.81
C GLU A 333 -12.66 -15.28 22.84
N VAL A 334 -13.77 -14.56 22.91
CA VAL A 334 -14.91 -14.70 22.01
C VAL A 334 -14.64 -13.87 20.76
N TYR A 335 -14.42 -14.53 19.62
CA TYR A 335 -14.22 -13.85 18.34
C TYR A 335 -15.53 -13.32 17.78
N PHE A 336 -16.56 -14.20 17.76
CA PHE A 336 -17.93 -13.84 17.40
C PHE A 336 -18.92 -14.84 17.97
N LYS A 337 -20.15 -14.40 18.17
CA LYS A 337 -21.19 -15.20 18.82
C LYS A 337 -22.54 -15.06 18.11
N ASP A 338 -23.21 -16.20 17.89
CA ASP A 338 -24.59 -16.29 17.38
C ASP A 338 -24.82 -15.53 16.07
N ILE A 339 -23.88 -15.68 15.11
CA ILE A 339 -23.97 -15.03 13.82
C ILE A 339 -24.97 -15.75 12.93
N THR A 340 -25.97 -15.03 12.44
CA THR A 340 -26.99 -15.56 11.54
C THR A 340 -27.23 -14.58 10.39
N PHE A 341 -27.00 -15.03 9.16
CA PHE A 341 -27.31 -14.27 7.94
C PHE A 341 -27.42 -15.19 6.73
N MET A 342 -28.05 -14.69 5.71
CA MET A 342 -28.17 -15.36 4.40
C MET A 342 -27.55 -14.49 3.32
N MET A 343 -26.81 -15.12 2.42
CA MET A 343 -26.19 -14.48 1.27
C MET A 343 -26.86 -14.89 -0.02
N ASN A 344 -27.20 -13.92 -0.84
CA ASN A 344 -27.90 -14.08 -2.10
C ASN A 344 -26.97 -13.90 -3.30
N LYS A 345 -27.45 -14.29 -4.49
CA LYS A 345 -26.76 -14.08 -5.76
C LYS A 345 -26.47 -12.60 -5.99
N GLY A 346 -25.21 -12.29 -6.28
CA GLY A 346 -24.73 -10.93 -6.54
C GLY A 346 -24.30 -10.15 -5.30
N ASP A 347 -24.44 -10.72 -4.09
CA ASP A 347 -23.91 -10.10 -2.89
C ASP A 347 -22.38 -10.05 -2.95
N LYS A 348 -21.83 -8.87 -2.80
CA LYS A 348 -20.40 -8.62 -2.57
C LYS A 348 -20.24 -8.00 -1.19
N ILE A 349 -19.93 -8.85 -0.22
CA ILE A 349 -19.96 -8.48 1.19
C ILE A 349 -18.55 -8.16 1.68
N ALA A 350 -18.36 -6.94 2.17
CA ALA A 350 -17.20 -6.62 2.99
C ALA A 350 -17.44 -7.11 4.43
N VAL A 351 -16.53 -7.95 4.93
CA VAL A 351 -16.57 -8.48 6.29
C VAL A 351 -15.61 -7.67 7.14
N LEU A 352 -16.13 -7.02 8.17
CA LEU A 352 -15.38 -6.24 9.14
C LEU A 352 -15.33 -6.97 10.49
N ALA A 353 -14.30 -6.70 11.28
CA ALA A 353 -14.17 -7.15 12.66
C ALA A 353 -13.15 -6.27 13.40
N GLU A 354 -13.01 -6.47 14.69
CA GLU A 354 -12.03 -5.76 15.53
C GLU A 354 -10.59 -5.97 15.05
N ASN A 355 -10.29 -7.19 14.60
CA ASN A 355 -8.98 -7.53 14.05
C ASN A 355 -9.06 -8.66 13.01
N ASN A 356 -7.98 -8.86 12.27
CA ASN A 356 -7.90 -9.84 11.18
C ASN A 356 -7.96 -11.30 11.69
N LEU A 357 -7.69 -11.59 12.97
CA LEU A 357 -7.81 -12.95 13.51
C LEU A 357 -9.26 -13.41 13.51
N VAL A 358 -10.19 -12.50 13.74
CA VAL A 358 -11.63 -12.77 13.74
C VAL A 358 -12.12 -13.09 12.33
N THR A 359 -11.77 -12.27 11.34
CA THR A 359 -12.18 -12.47 9.94
C THR A 359 -11.53 -13.73 9.34
N SER A 360 -10.24 -13.96 9.60
CA SER A 360 -9.55 -15.17 9.13
C SER A 360 -10.16 -16.43 9.75
N ALA A 361 -10.50 -16.42 11.06
CA ALA A 361 -11.18 -17.55 11.69
C ALA A 361 -12.55 -17.84 11.07
N PHE A 362 -13.29 -16.80 10.70
CA PHE A 362 -14.57 -16.94 10.00
C PHE A 362 -14.37 -17.59 8.62
N TYR A 363 -13.40 -17.13 7.83
CA TYR A 363 -13.11 -17.74 6.53
C TYR A 363 -12.55 -19.15 6.64
N ASP A 364 -11.76 -19.46 7.65
CA ASP A 364 -11.25 -20.81 7.91
C ASP A 364 -12.38 -21.80 8.20
N ILE A 365 -13.41 -21.37 8.92
CA ILE A 365 -14.62 -22.17 9.14
C ILE A 365 -15.33 -22.42 7.81
N LEU A 366 -15.61 -21.38 7.03
CA LEU A 366 -16.34 -21.50 5.77
C LEU A 366 -15.62 -22.35 4.72
N THR A 367 -14.29 -22.37 4.76
CA THR A 367 -13.43 -23.17 3.85
C THR A 367 -13.11 -24.56 4.40
N GLY A 368 -13.56 -24.86 5.64
CA GLY A 368 -13.37 -26.18 6.29
C GLY A 368 -11.96 -26.39 6.87
N ARG A 369 -11.13 -25.36 6.94
CA ARG A 369 -9.82 -25.41 7.60
C ARG A 369 -9.94 -25.46 9.12
N ASP A 370 -10.96 -24.82 9.70
CA ASP A 370 -11.27 -24.85 11.12
C ASP A 370 -12.62 -25.54 11.34
N GLN A 371 -12.65 -26.56 12.20
CA GLN A 371 -13.86 -27.33 12.54
C GLN A 371 -14.30 -27.13 14.01
N ASP A 372 -13.57 -26.33 14.78
CA ASP A 372 -13.87 -25.99 16.16
C ASP A 372 -14.74 -24.75 16.26
N TYR A 373 -16.05 -24.90 16.04
CA TYR A 373 -17.05 -23.83 16.12
C TYR A 373 -18.40 -24.36 16.57
N LYS A 374 -19.34 -23.48 16.93
CA LYS A 374 -20.74 -23.80 17.21
C LYS A 374 -21.64 -23.18 16.14
N GLY A 375 -22.81 -23.75 15.94
CA GLY A 375 -23.74 -23.35 14.89
C GLY A 375 -23.54 -24.15 13.63
N GLU A 376 -24.18 -23.74 12.55
CA GLU A 376 -24.08 -24.42 11.27
C GLU A 376 -24.04 -23.41 10.10
N PHE A 377 -23.48 -23.85 8.99
CA PHE A 377 -23.58 -23.12 7.72
C PHE A 377 -23.78 -24.08 6.56
N LYS A 378 -24.40 -23.59 5.50
CA LYS A 378 -24.68 -24.40 4.33
C LYS A 378 -24.44 -23.62 3.05
N TRP A 379 -23.59 -24.16 2.20
CA TRP A 379 -23.41 -23.66 0.82
C TRP A 379 -24.58 -24.04 -0.08
N GLY A 380 -24.93 -23.16 -1.01
CA GLY A 380 -25.84 -23.51 -2.10
C GLY A 380 -25.28 -24.66 -2.96
N VAL A 381 -26.14 -25.51 -3.47
CA VAL A 381 -25.77 -26.77 -4.20
C VAL A 381 -24.89 -26.49 -5.43
N THR A 382 -25.01 -25.32 -6.03
CA THR A 382 -24.28 -24.94 -7.26
C THR A 382 -23.02 -24.13 -7.00
N ILE A 383 -22.69 -23.87 -5.73
CA ILE A 383 -21.60 -22.97 -5.38
C ILE A 383 -20.26 -23.69 -5.41
N THR A 384 -19.30 -23.08 -6.10
CA THR A 384 -17.90 -23.50 -6.19
C THR A 384 -17.03 -22.37 -5.61
N PRO A 385 -16.62 -22.47 -4.34
CA PRO A 385 -15.80 -21.43 -3.72
C PRO A 385 -14.34 -21.55 -4.15
N ALA A 386 -13.70 -20.39 -4.33
CA ALA A 386 -12.24 -20.25 -4.33
C ALA A 386 -11.86 -19.21 -3.29
N ASP A 387 -10.77 -19.45 -2.59
CA ASP A 387 -10.35 -18.62 -1.47
C ASP A 387 -8.89 -18.19 -1.56
N MET A 388 -8.61 -17.05 -0.99
CA MET A 388 -7.27 -16.55 -0.76
C MET A 388 -7.15 -16.14 0.71
N PRO A 389 -6.51 -16.97 1.55
CA PRO A 389 -6.29 -16.65 2.95
C PRO A 389 -5.20 -15.59 3.11
N ILE A 390 -5.20 -14.88 4.23
CA ILE A 390 -4.15 -13.90 4.57
C ILE A 390 -2.77 -14.54 4.65
N ASP A 391 -2.67 -15.74 5.24
CA ASP A 391 -1.44 -16.53 5.27
C ASP A 391 -1.41 -17.53 4.10
N ASN A 392 -0.56 -17.22 3.14
CA ASN A 392 -0.36 -18.02 1.94
C ASN A 392 0.82 -19.02 2.07
N ALA A 393 1.48 -19.12 3.22
CA ALA A 393 2.67 -19.95 3.41
C ALA A 393 2.43 -21.41 3.00
N ALA A 394 1.30 -21.99 3.39
CA ALA A 394 0.93 -23.36 3.06
C ALA A 394 0.88 -23.69 1.55
N PHE A 395 0.73 -22.69 0.70
CA PHE A 395 0.69 -22.87 -0.76
C PHE A 395 2.08 -22.90 -1.39
N PHE A 396 3.10 -22.35 -0.72
CA PHE A 396 4.43 -22.12 -1.30
C PHE A 396 5.57 -22.74 -0.50
N ASP A 397 5.48 -22.75 0.83
CA ASP A 397 6.57 -23.18 1.69
C ASP A 397 6.84 -24.68 1.57
N GLY A 398 8.14 -25.02 1.49
CA GLY A 398 8.58 -26.40 1.28
C GLY A 398 8.37 -26.95 -0.14
N LYS A 399 7.85 -26.13 -1.08
CA LYS A 399 7.65 -26.53 -2.47
C LYS A 399 8.83 -26.08 -3.33
N ASP A 400 9.56 -27.05 -3.89
CA ASP A 400 10.71 -26.82 -4.78
C ASP A 400 10.34 -26.77 -6.26
N GLU A 401 9.06 -26.93 -6.59
CA GLU A 401 8.54 -26.86 -7.94
C GLU A 401 8.58 -25.42 -8.52
N ASN A 402 8.60 -25.32 -9.84
CA ASN A 402 8.48 -24.03 -10.53
C ASN A 402 7.01 -23.56 -10.61
N LEU A 403 6.81 -22.30 -10.96
CA LEU A 403 5.47 -21.71 -10.98
C LEU A 403 4.51 -22.36 -11.99
N VAL A 404 5.03 -22.89 -13.10
CA VAL A 404 4.19 -23.55 -14.12
C VAL A 404 3.63 -24.85 -13.56
N ASP A 405 4.48 -25.67 -12.93
CA ASP A 405 4.07 -26.93 -12.34
C ASP A 405 3.14 -26.70 -11.14
N TRP A 406 3.50 -25.75 -10.26
CA TRP A 406 2.66 -25.34 -9.13
C TRP A 406 1.25 -24.91 -9.58
N LEU A 407 1.13 -24.07 -10.60
CA LEU A 407 -0.17 -23.58 -11.05
C LEU A 407 -0.97 -24.68 -11.77
N ARG A 408 -0.30 -25.64 -12.42
CA ARG A 408 -0.93 -26.78 -13.09
C ARG A 408 -1.74 -27.64 -12.12
N ASP A 409 -1.30 -27.79 -10.88
CA ASP A 409 -2.01 -28.58 -9.86
C ASP A 409 -3.42 -28.06 -9.55
N TYR A 410 -3.69 -26.80 -9.85
CA TYR A 410 -4.98 -26.16 -9.60
C TYR A 410 -5.90 -26.11 -10.83
N THR A 411 -5.50 -26.67 -11.97
CA THR A 411 -6.37 -26.67 -13.16
C THR A 411 -7.43 -27.75 -13.07
N THR A 412 -8.64 -27.41 -13.46
CA THR A 412 -9.74 -28.37 -13.66
C THR A 412 -9.71 -29.01 -15.04
N LYS A 413 -8.80 -28.57 -15.93
CA LYS A 413 -8.66 -29.10 -17.29
C LYS A 413 -7.52 -30.09 -17.35
N PRO A 414 -7.79 -31.41 -17.55
CA PRO A 414 -6.75 -32.43 -17.58
C PRO A 414 -5.70 -32.23 -18.67
N ASP A 415 -6.09 -31.59 -19.78
CA ASP A 415 -5.26 -31.39 -20.99
C ASP A 415 -4.67 -29.97 -21.07
N ALA A 416 -4.59 -29.26 -19.94
CA ALA A 416 -3.98 -27.91 -19.90
C ALA A 416 -2.50 -27.99 -20.28
N ASP A 417 -2.15 -27.49 -21.46
CA ASP A 417 -0.78 -27.43 -21.91
C ASP A 417 0.02 -26.34 -21.16
N GLU A 418 1.32 -26.39 -21.26
CA GLU A 418 2.22 -25.46 -20.62
C GLU A 418 1.96 -24.01 -21.09
N GLN A 419 1.62 -23.80 -22.34
CA GLN A 419 1.35 -22.50 -22.92
C GLN A 419 0.10 -21.88 -22.30
N PHE A 420 -0.94 -22.68 -22.04
CA PHE A 420 -2.15 -22.24 -21.34
C PHE A 420 -1.83 -21.76 -19.91
N ILE A 421 -1.06 -22.54 -19.15
CA ILE A 421 -0.65 -22.18 -17.78
C ILE A 421 0.23 -20.93 -17.78
N ARG A 422 1.22 -20.85 -18.66
CA ARG A 422 2.08 -19.67 -18.85
C ARG A 422 1.25 -18.42 -19.20
N GLY A 423 0.12 -18.57 -19.87
CA GLY A 423 -0.80 -17.47 -20.18
C GLY A 423 -1.38 -16.82 -18.93
N PHE A 424 -1.74 -17.59 -17.90
CA PHE A 424 -2.21 -17.03 -16.62
C PHE A 424 -1.08 -16.36 -15.85
N LEU A 425 0.09 -16.98 -15.78
CA LEU A 425 1.27 -16.35 -15.16
C LEU A 425 1.68 -15.05 -15.88
N GLY A 426 1.58 -15.04 -17.22
CA GLY A 426 1.86 -13.86 -18.03
C GLY A 426 0.89 -12.70 -17.75
N LYS A 427 -0.40 -12.99 -17.51
CA LYS A 427 -1.38 -12.00 -17.05
C LYS A 427 -0.97 -11.37 -15.71
N MET A 428 -0.29 -12.13 -14.87
CA MET A 428 0.24 -11.67 -13.57
C MET A 428 1.69 -11.15 -13.66
N LEU A 429 2.13 -10.76 -14.86
CA LEU A 429 3.42 -10.13 -15.15
C LEU A 429 4.64 -11.04 -14.96
N PHE A 430 4.46 -12.35 -14.86
CA PHE A 430 5.59 -13.28 -14.92
C PHE A 430 5.96 -13.54 -16.37
N SER A 431 7.17 -13.20 -16.77
CA SER A 431 7.62 -13.27 -18.16
C SER A 431 8.93 -14.05 -18.31
N GLY A 432 9.13 -14.68 -19.47
CA GLY A 432 10.37 -15.38 -19.81
C GLY A 432 10.75 -16.45 -18.78
N GLU A 433 11.90 -16.31 -18.15
CA GLU A 433 12.42 -17.25 -17.15
C GLU A 433 11.77 -17.12 -15.77
N GLU A 434 11.05 -16.02 -15.50
CA GLU A 434 10.40 -15.80 -14.21
C GLU A 434 9.35 -16.87 -13.89
N VAL A 435 8.70 -17.44 -14.88
CA VAL A 435 7.74 -18.54 -14.70
C VAL A 435 8.39 -19.85 -14.23
N LEU A 436 9.73 -19.94 -14.33
CA LEU A 436 10.53 -21.07 -13.87
C LEU A 436 11.11 -20.85 -12.47
N LYS A 437 10.83 -19.72 -11.83
CA LYS A 437 11.22 -19.50 -10.44
C LYS A 437 10.59 -20.57 -9.55
N LYS A 438 11.35 -20.99 -8.54
CA LYS A 438 10.84 -21.90 -7.51
C LYS A 438 9.86 -21.17 -6.59
N CYS A 439 8.84 -21.87 -6.12
CA CYS A 439 7.83 -21.32 -5.19
C CYS A 439 8.45 -20.78 -3.91
N SER A 440 9.52 -21.39 -3.42
CA SER A 440 10.21 -21.03 -2.17
C SER A 440 10.95 -19.68 -2.20
N VAL A 441 11.25 -19.13 -3.40
CA VAL A 441 12.03 -17.86 -3.53
C VAL A 441 11.18 -16.64 -3.89
N LEU A 442 9.86 -16.77 -3.88
CA LEU A 442 8.94 -15.70 -4.25
C LEU A 442 8.85 -14.62 -3.16
N SER A 443 8.84 -13.35 -3.58
CA SER A 443 8.47 -12.24 -2.72
C SER A 443 6.97 -12.27 -2.35
N GLY A 444 6.56 -11.55 -1.31
CA GLY A 444 5.15 -11.47 -0.89
C GLY A 444 4.23 -11.07 -2.04
N GLY A 445 4.56 -10.01 -2.78
CA GLY A 445 3.77 -9.58 -3.94
C GLY A 445 3.74 -10.59 -5.08
N GLU A 446 4.82 -11.35 -5.33
CA GLU A 446 4.83 -12.44 -6.30
C GLU A 446 3.93 -13.61 -5.85
N LYS A 447 3.98 -13.99 -4.57
CA LYS A 447 3.06 -14.98 -3.99
C LYS A 447 1.59 -14.57 -4.18
N MET A 448 1.24 -13.30 -3.91
CA MET A 448 -0.11 -12.76 -4.12
C MET A 448 -0.54 -12.85 -5.59
N ARG A 449 0.30 -12.45 -6.53
CA ARG A 449 0.00 -12.57 -7.98
C ARG A 449 -0.17 -14.03 -8.42
N CYS A 450 0.59 -14.96 -7.85
CA CYS A 450 0.38 -16.40 -8.08
C CYS A 450 -0.98 -16.87 -7.56
N MET A 451 -1.41 -16.42 -6.37
CA MET A 451 -2.72 -16.73 -5.82
C MET A 451 -3.85 -16.20 -6.71
N PHE A 452 -3.74 -15.00 -7.26
CA PHE A 452 -4.72 -14.51 -8.25
C PHE A 452 -4.75 -15.38 -9.52
N SER A 453 -3.58 -15.82 -10.03
CA SER A 453 -3.52 -16.76 -11.15
C SER A 453 -4.28 -18.04 -10.84
N ARG A 454 -4.10 -18.60 -9.64
CA ARG A 454 -4.81 -19.79 -9.16
C ARG A 454 -6.33 -19.56 -9.13
N MET A 455 -6.80 -18.47 -8.53
CA MET A 455 -8.23 -18.17 -8.43
C MET A 455 -8.87 -17.95 -9.80
N MET A 456 -8.18 -17.24 -10.71
CA MET A 456 -8.63 -17.07 -12.10
C MET A 456 -8.70 -18.41 -12.86
N LEU A 457 -7.73 -19.31 -12.63
CA LEU A 457 -7.67 -20.62 -13.27
C LEU A 457 -8.79 -21.55 -12.80
N GLN A 458 -9.15 -21.48 -11.52
CA GLN A 458 -10.22 -22.28 -10.91
C GLN A 458 -11.61 -21.92 -11.46
N GLY A 459 -11.82 -20.69 -11.91
CA GLY A 459 -13.09 -20.25 -12.50
C GLY A 459 -14.28 -20.38 -11.57
N ALA A 460 -14.09 -20.18 -10.29
CA ALA A 460 -15.11 -20.29 -9.26
C ALA A 460 -16.23 -19.25 -9.42
N ASN A 461 -17.44 -19.57 -8.96
CA ASN A 461 -18.58 -18.65 -8.97
C ASN A 461 -18.78 -17.93 -7.63
N PHE A 462 -17.94 -18.26 -6.65
CA PHE A 462 -17.87 -17.60 -5.36
C PHE A 462 -16.41 -17.38 -4.95
N LEU A 463 -16.08 -16.16 -4.51
CA LEU A 463 -14.71 -15.79 -4.13
C LEU A 463 -14.64 -15.37 -2.66
N ILE A 464 -13.60 -15.81 -1.98
CA ILE A 464 -13.25 -15.37 -0.62
C ILE A 464 -11.87 -14.72 -0.65
N PHE A 465 -11.78 -13.48 -0.18
CA PHE A 465 -10.51 -12.76 -0.09
C PHE A 465 -10.28 -12.28 1.35
N ASP A 466 -9.16 -12.69 1.91
CA ASP A 466 -8.72 -12.24 3.23
C ASP A 466 -7.48 -11.35 3.05
N GLU A 467 -7.66 -10.02 3.17
CA GLU A 467 -6.65 -8.98 2.97
C GLU A 467 -5.88 -9.10 1.63
N PRO A 468 -6.58 -9.09 0.48
CA PRO A 468 -5.97 -9.35 -0.83
C PRO A 468 -5.04 -8.23 -1.30
N THR A 469 -5.05 -7.07 -0.69
CA THR A 469 -4.23 -5.91 -1.05
C THR A 469 -2.85 -5.90 -0.40
N ASN A 470 -2.62 -6.76 0.60
CA ASN A 470 -1.35 -6.84 1.30
C ASN A 470 -0.19 -7.12 0.33
N HIS A 471 0.92 -6.41 0.48
CA HIS A 471 2.14 -6.53 -0.34
C HIS A 471 1.98 -6.22 -1.82
N LEU A 472 0.86 -5.64 -2.25
CA LEU A 472 0.63 -5.22 -3.63
C LEU A 472 1.08 -3.76 -3.84
N ASP A 473 1.49 -3.45 -5.05
CA ASP A 473 1.68 -2.08 -5.51
C ASP A 473 0.35 -1.46 -5.98
N LEU A 474 0.33 -0.15 -6.11
CA LEU A 474 -0.87 0.60 -6.53
C LEU A 474 -1.45 0.11 -7.86
N GLU A 475 -0.59 -0.32 -8.79
CA GLU A 475 -1.00 -0.87 -10.08
C GLU A 475 -1.74 -2.21 -9.91
N SER A 476 -1.22 -3.08 -9.05
CA SER A 476 -1.84 -4.38 -8.75
C SER A 476 -3.13 -4.22 -7.94
N ILE A 477 -3.18 -3.30 -6.98
CA ILE A 477 -4.39 -2.97 -6.22
C ILE A 477 -5.47 -2.45 -7.16
N THR A 478 -5.13 -1.53 -8.07
CA THR A 478 -6.07 -1.00 -9.07
C THR A 478 -6.61 -2.10 -9.97
N ALA A 479 -5.74 -2.99 -10.45
CA ALA A 479 -6.14 -4.12 -11.29
C ALA A 479 -7.04 -5.12 -10.54
N LEU A 480 -6.74 -5.38 -9.27
CA LEU A 480 -7.58 -6.22 -8.39
C LEU A 480 -8.97 -5.60 -8.19
N ASN A 481 -9.01 -4.32 -7.85
CA ASN A 481 -10.27 -3.59 -7.66
C ASN A 481 -11.17 -3.70 -8.89
N ASN A 482 -10.63 -3.46 -10.07
CA ASN A 482 -11.36 -3.59 -11.33
C ASN A 482 -11.83 -5.05 -11.54
N GLY A 483 -10.95 -6.03 -11.31
CA GLY A 483 -11.30 -7.45 -11.45
C GLY A 483 -12.39 -7.92 -10.48
N MET A 484 -12.39 -7.41 -9.24
CA MET A 484 -13.44 -7.69 -8.24
C MET A 484 -14.75 -6.99 -8.61
N ASN A 485 -14.69 -5.75 -9.09
CA ASN A 485 -15.88 -5.01 -9.56
C ASN A 485 -16.54 -5.68 -10.76
N ASP A 486 -15.74 -6.15 -11.73
CA ASP A 486 -16.25 -6.77 -12.95
C ASP A 486 -16.76 -8.20 -12.73
N PHE A 487 -16.37 -8.84 -11.62
CA PHE A 487 -16.81 -10.19 -11.31
C PHE A 487 -18.33 -10.28 -11.14
N LYS A 488 -18.95 -11.21 -11.87
CA LYS A 488 -20.43 -11.39 -11.91
C LYS A 488 -20.96 -12.37 -10.87
N GLY A 489 -20.08 -13.07 -10.14
CA GLY A 489 -20.42 -13.94 -9.03
C GLY A 489 -20.61 -13.18 -7.73
N SER A 490 -20.69 -13.94 -6.64
CA SER A 490 -20.79 -13.39 -5.28
C SER A 490 -19.44 -13.54 -4.55
N MET A 491 -19.18 -12.68 -3.58
CA MET A 491 -17.93 -12.74 -2.83
C MET A 491 -18.07 -12.29 -1.37
N LEU A 492 -17.18 -12.82 -0.54
CA LEU A 492 -16.84 -12.32 0.79
C LEU A 492 -15.42 -11.81 0.76
N PHE A 493 -15.18 -10.64 1.31
CA PHE A 493 -13.81 -10.14 1.40
C PHE A 493 -13.58 -9.26 2.62
N THR A 494 -12.35 -9.24 3.09
CA THR A 494 -11.83 -8.31 4.09
C THR A 494 -10.71 -7.53 3.45
N SER A 495 -10.70 -6.22 3.58
CA SER A 495 -9.61 -5.37 3.11
C SER A 495 -9.50 -4.10 3.94
N ARG A 496 -8.27 -3.67 4.19
CA ARG A 496 -7.95 -2.36 4.76
C ARG A 496 -7.95 -1.25 3.70
N ASP A 497 -7.92 -1.61 2.41
CA ASP A 497 -8.01 -0.64 1.32
C ASP A 497 -9.43 -0.06 1.28
N HIS A 498 -9.53 1.20 1.67
CA HIS A 498 -10.80 1.93 1.74
C HIS A 498 -11.50 1.97 0.38
N GLU A 499 -10.76 2.32 -0.68
CA GLU A 499 -11.29 2.46 -2.03
C GLU A 499 -11.81 1.13 -2.59
N LEU A 500 -11.08 0.03 -2.33
CA LEU A 500 -11.53 -1.31 -2.71
C LEU A 500 -12.84 -1.66 -1.99
N THR A 501 -12.91 -1.41 -0.69
CA THR A 501 -14.11 -1.70 0.10
C THR A 501 -15.28 -0.84 -0.35
N GLN A 502 -15.06 0.45 -0.57
CA GLN A 502 -16.08 1.41 -1.02
C GLN A 502 -16.64 1.08 -2.39
N THR A 503 -15.79 0.66 -3.33
CA THR A 503 -16.18 0.45 -4.73
C THR A 503 -16.72 -0.94 -5.03
N VAL A 504 -16.30 -1.96 -4.26
CA VAL A 504 -16.67 -3.36 -4.51
C VAL A 504 -17.86 -3.80 -3.67
N ALA A 505 -17.93 -3.39 -2.39
CA ALA A 505 -18.97 -3.86 -1.48
C ALA A 505 -20.33 -3.25 -1.80
N ASN A 506 -21.35 -4.10 -1.85
CA ASN A 506 -22.76 -3.67 -1.87
C ASN A 506 -23.49 -3.98 -0.55
N ARG A 507 -22.82 -4.66 0.38
CA ARG A 507 -23.29 -5.00 1.71
C ARG A 507 -22.12 -5.12 2.67
N ILE A 508 -22.31 -4.69 3.91
CA ILE A 508 -21.30 -4.74 4.96
C ILE A 508 -21.80 -5.58 6.11
N ILE A 509 -20.94 -6.49 6.55
CA ILE A 509 -21.17 -7.33 7.73
C ILE A 509 -20.01 -7.11 8.70
N GLU A 510 -20.32 -6.73 9.94
CA GLU A 510 -19.32 -6.64 11.00
C GLU A 510 -19.55 -7.75 12.04
N LEU A 511 -18.51 -8.57 12.24
CA LEU A 511 -18.49 -9.66 13.21
C LEU A 511 -18.09 -9.08 14.57
N THR A 512 -18.90 -9.33 15.59
CA THR A 512 -18.66 -8.80 16.94
C THR A 512 -18.75 -9.89 18.01
N PRO A 513 -18.17 -9.70 19.20
CA PRO A 513 -18.29 -10.65 20.31
C PRO A 513 -19.74 -10.92 20.75
N ASN A 514 -20.67 -10.01 20.47
CA ASN A 514 -22.07 -10.09 20.88
C ASN A 514 -23.06 -10.22 19.72
N GLY A 515 -22.60 -10.59 18.51
CA GLY A 515 -23.46 -10.83 17.35
C GLY A 515 -22.93 -10.24 16.06
N ILE A 516 -23.81 -9.80 15.17
CA ILE A 516 -23.52 -9.31 13.83
C ILE A 516 -24.18 -7.96 13.58
N ILE A 517 -23.46 -7.06 12.92
CA ILE A 517 -24.05 -5.86 12.32
C ILE A 517 -24.09 -6.08 10.81
N ASP A 518 -25.27 -6.06 10.22
CA ASP A 518 -25.50 -6.36 8.81
C ASP A 518 -26.25 -5.19 8.15
N LYS A 519 -25.62 -4.56 7.16
CA LYS A 519 -26.12 -3.34 6.54
C LYS A 519 -25.95 -3.37 5.01
N LEU A 520 -27.02 -3.02 4.30
CA LEU A 520 -27.03 -2.78 2.86
C LEU A 520 -26.75 -1.29 2.60
N MET A 521 -25.50 -0.92 2.64
CA MET A 521 -25.05 0.46 2.40
C MET A 521 -23.60 0.46 1.93
N SER A 522 -23.13 1.60 1.42
CA SER A 522 -21.73 1.78 1.05
C SER A 522 -20.83 1.86 2.29
N TYR A 523 -19.53 1.67 2.10
CA TYR A 523 -18.57 1.70 3.21
C TYR A 523 -18.49 3.08 3.88
N ASP A 524 -18.50 4.17 3.10
CA ASP A 524 -18.52 5.54 3.63
C ASP A 524 -19.78 5.83 4.46
N GLU A 525 -20.95 5.38 3.98
CA GLU A 525 -22.18 5.51 4.75
C GLU A 525 -22.10 4.72 6.07
N TYR A 526 -21.47 3.55 6.04
CA TYR A 526 -21.33 2.69 7.21
C TYR A 526 -20.47 3.33 8.30
N ILE A 527 -19.28 3.80 7.96
CA ILE A 527 -18.35 4.39 8.93
C ILE A 527 -18.82 5.74 9.47
N ASN A 528 -19.58 6.52 8.67
CA ASN A 528 -20.09 7.84 9.06
C ASN A 528 -21.45 7.79 9.77
N SER A 529 -22.15 6.65 9.78
CA SER A 529 -23.49 6.52 10.38
C SER A 529 -23.44 6.53 11.90
N ASP A 530 -24.06 7.51 12.54
CA ASP A 530 -24.19 7.58 14.01
C ASP A 530 -24.96 6.38 14.58
N ALA A 531 -25.94 5.86 13.83
CA ALA A 531 -26.69 4.67 14.22
C ALA A 531 -25.80 3.42 14.26
N VAL A 532 -24.89 3.27 13.29
CA VAL A 532 -23.91 2.18 13.27
C VAL A 532 -22.91 2.34 14.39
N LYS A 533 -22.39 3.55 14.63
CA LYS A 533 -21.45 3.83 15.75
C LYS A 533 -22.07 3.45 17.10
N ALA A 534 -23.31 3.86 17.35
CA ALA A 534 -24.03 3.48 18.57
C ALA A 534 -24.27 1.97 18.69
N GLN A 535 -24.58 1.28 17.57
CA GLN A 535 -24.73 -0.18 17.54
C GLN A 535 -23.40 -0.88 17.82
N ARG A 536 -22.29 -0.43 17.23
CA ARG A 536 -20.94 -0.95 17.50
C ARG A 536 -20.58 -0.85 18.98
N GLU A 537 -20.79 0.31 19.62
CA GLU A 537 -20.52 0.49 21.04
C GLU A 537 -21.27 -0.51 21.93
N GLN A 538 -22.48 -0.93 21.56
CA GLN A 538 -23.25 -1.93 22.28
C GLN A 538 -22.74 -3.35 22.04
N MET A 539 -22.31 -3.64 20.81
CA MET A 539 -21.93 -4.99 20.39
C MET A 539 -20.49 -5.36 20.79
N TYR A 540 -19.65 -4.39 21.10
CA TYR A 540 -18.28 -4.61 21.60
C TYR A 540 -18.15 -4.49 23.13
N LYS A 541 -19.23 -4.12 23.83
CA LYS A 541 -19.31 -4.17 25.31
C LYS A 541 -19.66 -5.58 25.77
#